data_93077899d9d0e6d1b2ad4586a950d29d
#
_entry.id   93077899d9d0e6d1b2ad4586a950d29d
#
_cell.length_a   1.000
_cell.length_b   1.000
_cell.length_c   1.000
_cell.angle_alpha   90.00
_cell.angle_beta   90.00
_cell.angle_gamma   90.00
#
_symmetry.space_group_name_H-M   'P 1'
#
loop_
_entity.id
_entity.type
_entity.pdbx_description
1 polymer ?
#
loop_
_entity_poly.entity_id
_entity_poly.type
_entity_poly.pdbx_seq_one_letter_code
_entity_poly.pdbx_strand_id
1 'polypeptide(L)'
;WGHGNENPKNFNPTNLDTDQWIRTLKETGFKRTIMVVKHHDGFVIYPSKYTNHTVAASPWKDGKGDLLEEISKSATKYDMNMGVYLSPWDVNSPKYKVATQKEYNEYYLNQLKEILGNPKYGNKGKFIEVWMDGARGSGAQKVTYTFDEWFKYIKEAEGDIAIFSAEPTSIRWIGNERGIAGDPVWHKVKKANITENVKNEYLNHGDPDGDMYSVGEADVSIRSGWFYHDNQQPKSLKELMDIYFKSVGRGTPLLLNIPPNKEGKFADADVARLKEFKATLDQMYATDFAKGATVTASSTRQNHLYKESHLTDGKDDTSWALSNDATTGSFTVDLGQKRHFDVVELKEDIAKGQRISGFKIEVEINGRWVPYGEGSTVGYRRLIQGQPVEAQKIRVTITGSQATPILTNFSVYKTPSTIEKNDGYPLGLEYHSNTTSDKEGTTWYNESEGIRGTSMWTNKKDAKVTYRFIGTKAYVVSTVDPNHGEMSVYVDGQKVADVQTKNSSRKRSQKVYETGDLAPGEHTITLVNKTGEPIATEGIYTLNNNSKGMFELEATSYEVEKGKPVTVKIKRVGG
;
A
#
# COMPACT_ATOMS: atom_id res chain seq x y z
N TRP A 1 24.03 6.26 6.38
CA TRP A 1 24.65 5.56 7.47
C TRP A 1 24.09 4.12 7.52
N GLY A 2 24.91 3.09 7.47
CA GLY A 2 24.37 1.73 7.49
C GLY A 2 25.16 0.68 6.71
N HIS A 3 26.37 1.01 6.25
CA HIS A 3 27.21 0.09 5.46
C HIS A 3 28.24 -0.69 6.31
N GLY A 4 28.45 -0.30 7.57
CA GLY A 4 29.32 -0.99 8.52
C GLY A 4 30.77 -0.53 8.55
N ASN A 5 31.11 0.48 7.78
CA ASN A 5 32.46 1.05 7.71
C ASN A 5 32.48 2.57 7.93
N GLU A 6 31.35 3.14 8.27
CA GLU A 6 31.24 4.55 8.54
C GLU A 6 31.96 4.91 9.85
N ASN A 7 32.71 6.01 9.80
CA ASN A 7 33.39 6.51 10.98
C ASN A 7 32.43 7.33 11.85
N PRO A 8 32.25 7.01 13.14
CA PRO A 8 31.42 7.80 14.07
C PRO A 8 31.72 9.30 14.06
N LYS A 9 32.97 9.69 13.74
CA LYS A 9 33.36 11.10 13.62
C LYS A 9 32.63 11.85 12.50
N ASN A 10 32.02 11.15 11.56
CA ASN A 10 31.21 11.76 10.50
C ASN A 10 29.80 12.12 10.98
N PHE A 11 29.35 11.60 12.12
CA PHE A 11 28.04 11.93 12.67
C PHE A 11 28.12 13.29 13.40
N ASN A 12 27.66 14.33 12.72
CA ASN A 12 27.66 15.69 13.26
C ASN A 12 26.54 16.53 12.64
N PRO A 13 25.27 16.25 12.95
CA PRO A 13 24.15 17.04 12.45
C PRO A 13 24.26 18.48 12.97
N THR A 14 24.26 19.45 12.04
CA THR A 14 24.49 20.88 12.36
C THR A 14 23.23 21.61 12.82
N ASN A 15 22.06 21.06 12.55
CA ASN A 15 20.78 21.71 12.81
C ASN A 15 19.68 20.67 13.15
N LEU A 16 20.04 19.72 14.02
CA LEU A 16 19.14 18.65 14.44
C LEU A 16 17.84 19.22 15.02
N ASP A 17 16.71 18.79 14.48
CA ASP A 17 15.39 19.20 14.93
C ASP A 17 14.42 18.00 14.96
N THR A 18 14.43 17.24 16.05
CA THR A 18 13.55 16.10 16.26
C THR A 18 12.08 16.52 16.45
N ASP A 19 11.85 17.77 16.88
CA ASP A 19 10.50 18.34 16.92
C ASP A 19 9.91 18.48 15.51
N GLN A 20 10.73 18.91 14.52
CA GLN A 20 10.30 18.97 13.12
C GLN A 20 9.93 17.59 12.59
N TRP A 21 10.69 16.53 12.93
CA TRP A 21 10.34 15.17 12.52
C TRP A 21 8.98 14.76 13.08
N ILE A 22 8.82 14.79 14.39
CA ILE A 22 7.61 14.29 15.05
C ILE A 22 6.39 15.14 14.71
N ARG A 23 6.54 16.46 14.67
CA ARG A 23 5.45 17.37 14.25
C ARG A 23 5.01 17.07 12.81
N THR A 24 5.96 16.93 11.88
CA THR A 24 5.64 16.58 10.48
C THR A 24 4.87 15.28 10.41
N LEU A 25 5.32 14.23 11.09
CA LEU A 25 4.64 12.94 11.11
C LEU A 25 3.23 13.05 11.69
N LYS A 26 3.07 13.79 12.80
CA LYS A 26 1.75 13.99 13.43
C LYS A 26 0.78 14.73 12.52
N GLU A 27 1.21 15.84 11.94
CA GLU A 27 0.44 16.67 11.01
C GLU A 27 0.06 15.94 9.73
N THR A 28 0.90 15.01 9.27
CA THR A 28 0.64 14.21 8.07
C THR A 28 0.00 12.85 8.35
N GLY A 29 -0.50 12.64 9.58
CA GLY A 29 -1.43 11.56 9.91
C GLY A 29 -0.78 10.23 10.29
N PHE A 30 0.53 10.16 10.45
CA PHE A 30 1.19 8.97 10.98
C PHE A 30 0.76 8.70 12.42
N LYS A 31 0.62 7.43 12.77
CA LYS A 31 0.13 6.98 14.09
C LYS A 31 1.26 6.59 15.03
N ARG A 32 2.41 6.25 14.49
CA ARG A 32 3.62 5.88 15.23
C ARG A 32 4.86 6.22 14.42
N THR A 33 5.99 6.32 15.10
CA THR A 33 7.33 6.38 14.51
C THR A 33 8.18 5.26 15.05
N ILE A 34 9.00 4.63 14.21
CA ILE A 34 9.98 3.63 14.63
C ILE A 34 11.36 4.23 14.40
N MET A 35 12.08 4.47 15.50
CA MET A 35 13.43 5.05 15.42
C MET A 35 14.47 3.97 15.17
N VAL A 36 15.28 4.15 14.14
CA VAL A 36 16.46 3.29 13.89
C VAL A 36 17.54 3.66 14.89
N VAL A 37 17.68 2.85 15.93
CA VAL A 37 18.62 3.08 17.03
C VAL A 37 19.98 2.45 16.74
N LYS A 38 20.00 1.31 16.06
CA LYS A 38 21.18 0.66 15.55
C LYS A 38 20.84 -0.06 14.25
N HIS A 39 21.48 0.29 13.15
CA HIS A 39 21.40 -0.44 11.89
C HIS A 39 22.50 -1.53 11.82
N HIS A 40 22.66 -2.20 10.70
CA HIS A 40 23.63 -3.29 10.50
C HIS A 40 25.09 -2.87 10.66
N ASP A 41 25.38 -1.56 10.52
CA ASP A 41 26.71 -0.97 10.76
C ASP A 41 27.13 -0.97 12.23
N GLY A 42 26.20 -1.26 13.15
CA GLY A 42 26.45 -1.30 14.58
C GLY A 42 26.54 0.07 15.26
N PHE A 43 26.36 1.18 14.51
CA PHE A 43 26.38 2.51 15.09
C PHE A 43 25.12 2.78 15.92
N VAL A 44 25.31 3.15 17.18
CA VAL A 44 24.23 3.37 18.15
C VAL A 44 24.03 4.86 18.37
N ILE A 45 22.80 5.33 18.25
CA ILE A 45 22.46 6.76 18.36
C ILE A 45 22.26 7.27 19.81
N TYR A 46 22.58 6.44 20.80
CA TYR A 46 22.60 6.79 22.22
C TYR A 46 23.95 6.38 22.84
N PRO A 47 24.37 6.92 24.00
CA PRO A 47 25.65 6.60 24.63
C PRO A 47 25.60 5.21 25.31
N SER A 48 25.70 4.14 24.52
CA SER A 48 25.72 2.76 25.02
C SER A 48 26.98 2.47 25.83
N LYS A 49 26.84 1.67 26.88
CA LYS A 49 27.96 1.16 27.70
C LYS A 49 28.60 -0.11 27.11
N TYR A 50 27.99 -0.70 26.10
CA TYR A 50 28.38 -2.01 25.59
C TYR A 50 29.13 -1.95 24.25
N THR A 51 29.21 -0.78 23.62
CA THR A 51 29.97 -0.54 22.40
C THR A 51 30.54 0.88 22.37
N ASN A 52 31.73 1.03 21.76
CA ASN A 52 32.32 2.34 21.50
C ASN A 52 31.87 2.92 20.15
N HIS A 53 31.12 2.17 19.35
CA HIS A 53 30.60 2.63 18.06
C HIS A 53 29.27 3.34 18.25
N THR A 54 29.32 4.51 18.88
CA THR A 54 28.14 5.28 19.31
C THR A 54 28.30 6.76 19.05
N VAL A 55 27.24 7.53 19.24
CA VAL A 55 27.26 8.99 19.22
C VAL A 55 28.28 9.59 20.20
N ALA A 56 28.66 8.89 21.26
CA ALA A 56 29.69 9.34 22.18
C ALA A 56 31.10 9.40 21.54
N ALA A 57 31.33 8.69 20.45
CA ALA A 57 32.57 8.76 19.66
C ALA A 57 32.50 9.80 18.54
N SER A 58 31.39 10.52 18.41
CA SER A 58 31.18 11.57 17.41
C SER A 58 31.52 12.95 17.96
N PRO A 59 31.81 13.95 17.09
CA PRO A 59 31.98 15.34 17.53
C PRO A 59 30.67 16.01 17.93
N TRP A 60 29.52 15.41 17.60
CA TRP A 60 28.21 15.96 17.90
C TRP A 60 28.03 16.17 19.41
N LYS A 61 27.74 17.43 19.81
CA LYS A 61 27.63 17.84 21.22
C LYS A 61 28.84 17.43 22.09
N ASP A 62 30.04 17.45 21.50
CA ASP A 62 31.30 17.05 22.17
C ASP A 62 31.22 15.60 22.72
N GLY A 63 30.57 14.69 22.01
CA GLY A 63 30.37 13.30 22.42
C GLY A 63 29.34 13.09 23.54
N LYS A 64 28.59 14.12 23.92
CA LYS A 64 27.58 14.08 25.01
C LYS A 64 26.14 13.98 24.47
N GLY A 65 25.99 13.85 23.17
CA GLY A 65 24.68 13.75 22.55
C GLY A 65 23.99 12.40 22.79
N ASP A 66 22.67 12.43 22.85
CA ASP A 66 21.80 11.25 22.94
C ASP A 66 20.59 11.52 22.05
N LEU A 67 20.65 11.03 20.80
CA LEU A 67 19.60 11.29 19.82
C LEU A 67 18.31 10.51 20.16
N LEU A 68 18.45 9.34 20.80
CA LEU A 68 17.28 8.58 21.25
C LEU A 68 16.50 9.33 22.35
N GLU A 69 17.19 10.03 23.24
CA GLU A 69 16.55 10.88 24.22
C GLU A 69 15.86 12.09 23.57
N GLU A 70 16.51 12.73 22.59
CA GLU A 70 15.94 13.90 21.93
C GLU A 70 14.66 13.57 21.17
N ILE A 71 14.65 12.49 20.40
CA ILE A 71 13.41 12.06 19.70
C ILE A 71 12.34 11.59 20.69
N SER A 72 12.71 10.97 21.81
CA SER A 72 11.77 10.54 22.85
C SER A 72 11.08 11.75 23.51
N LYS A 73 11.82 12.84 23.76
CA LYS A 73 11.25 14.11 24.25
C LYS A 73 10.27 14.70 23.24
N SER A 74 10.60 14.69 21.96
CA SER A 74 9.70 15.15 20.91
C SER A 74 8.47 14.25 20.78
N ALA A 75 8.63 12.93 20.84
CA ALA A 75 7.51 11.98 20.83
C ALA A 75 6.55 12.22 22.00
N THR A 76 7.09 12.49 23.20
CA THR A 76 6.29 12.83 24.39
C THR A 76 5.58 14.17 24.22
N LYS A 77 6.28 15.19 23.71
CA LYS A 77 5.74 16.54 23.50
C LYS A 77 4.54 16.55 22.55
N TYR A 78 4.60 15.77 21.48
CA TYR A 78 3.53 15.69 20.45
C TYR A 78 2.61 14.48 20.64
N ASP A 79 2.79 13.71 21.69
CA ASP A 79 2.05 12.48 21.96
C ASP A 79 2.03 11.53 20.75
N MET A 80 3.23 11.20 20.24
CA MET A 80 3.45 10.28 19.15
C MET A 80 3.89 8.93 19.71
N ASN A 81 3.16 7.88 19.36
CA ASN A 81 3.59 6.52 19.68
C ASN A 81 4.94 6.21 19.07
N MET A 82 5.81 5.56 19.81
CA MET A 82 7.18 5.30 19.41
C MET A 82 7.52 3.81 19.48
N GLY A 83 8.14 3.32 18.43
CA GLY A 83 8.81 2.03 18.39
C GLY A 83 10.31 2.21 18.25
N VAL A 84 11.04 1.11 18.39
CA VAL A 84 12.50 1.09 18.32
C VAL A 84 12.97 -0.02 17.38
N TYR A 85 13.80 0.34 16.40
CA TYR A 85 14.51 -0.59 15.54
C TYR A 85 15.93 -0.81 16.10
N LEU A 86 16.24 -2.05 16.41
CA LEU A 86 17.57 -2.48 16.85
C LEU A 86 17.98 -3.71 16.04
N SER A 87 18.89 -3.55 15.07
CA SER A 87 19.34 -4.67 14.24
C SER A 87 20.03 -5.77 15.06
N PRO A 88 19.60 -7.03 14.94
CA PRO A 88 20.35 -8.15 15.50
C PRO A 88 21.71 -8.36 14.81
N TRP A 89 21.82 -8.00 13.53
CA TRP A 89 23.08 -8.03 12.80
C TRP A 89 23.93 -6.81 13.11
N ASP A 90 25.20 -7.01 13.46
CA ASP A 90 26.13 -5.94 13.81
C ASP A 90 27.51 -6.24 13.17
N VAL A 91 27.75 -5.62 12.01
CA VAL A 91 28.97 -5.81 11.22
C VAL A 91 30.21 -5.30 11.96
N ASN A 92 30.06 -4.28 12.80
CA ASN A 92 31.16 -3.65 13.51
C ASN A 92 31.55 -4.40 14.80
N SER A 93 30.61 -5.12 15.41
CA SER A 93 30.87 -5.78 16.69
C SER A 93 31.90 -6.90 16.54
N PRO A 94 33.04 -6.83 17.27
CA PRO A 94 34.00 -7.94 17.29
C PRO A 94 33.38 -9.21 17.86
N LYS A 95 32.38 -9.10 18.73
CA LYS A 95 31.63 -10.23 19.29
C LYS A 95 30.82 -10.97 18.23
N TYR A 96 30.28 -10.26 17.24
CA TYR A 96 29.57 -10.87 16.12
C TYR A 96 30.51 -11.68 15.21
N LYS A 97 31.74 -11.16 14.99
CA LYS A 97 32.70 -11.73 14.02
C LYS A 97 33.48 -12.94 14.55
N VAL A 98 33.79 -12.99 15.85
CA VAL A 98 34.75 -13.94 16.43
C VAL A 98 34.28 -14.62 17.69
N ALA A 99 33.20 -14.15 18.30
CA ALA A 99 32.81 -14.58 19.63
C ALA A 99 32.01 -15.88 19.66
N THR A 100 31.94 -16.46 20.83
CA THR A 100 30.94 -17.44 21.13
C THR A 100 29.56 -16.82 20.98
N GLN A 101 28.60 -17.55 20.45
CA GLN A 101 27.21 -17.10 20.27
C GLN A 101 26.62 -16.49 21.54
N LYS A 102 27.02 -17.01 22.71
CA LYS A 102 26.60 -16.53 24.02
C LYS A 102 26.98 -15.06 24.24
N GLU A 103 28.24 -14.69 23.99
CA GLU A 103 28.72 -13.31 24.23
C GLU A 103 28.01 -12.29 23.35
N TYR A 104 27.69 -12.65 22.12
CA TYR A 104 26.95 -11.76 21.23
C TYR A 104 25.48 -11.62 21.68
N ASN A 105 24.83 -12.72 22.04
CA ASN A 105 23.44 -12.70 22.49
C ASN A 105 23.28 -11.90 23.81
N GLU A 106 24.23 -12.02 24.75
CA GLU A 106 24.29 -11.18 25.95
C GLU A 106 24.52 -9.69 25.61
N TYR A 107 25.39 -9.39 24.65
CA TYR A 107 25.64 -8.03 24.17
C TYR A 107 24.35 -7.39 23.63
N TYR A 108 23.64 -8.10 22.76
CA TYR A 108 22.40 -7.61 22.19
C TYR A 108 21.30 -7.45 23.26
N LEU A 109 21.14 -8.41 24.15
CA LEU A 109 20.22 -8.32 25.28
C LEU A 109 20.52 -7.13 26.18
N ASN A 110 21.80 -6.84 26.41
CA ASN A 110 22.21 -5.69 27.22
C ASN A 110 21.87 -4.37 26.52
N GLN A 111 21.96 -4.27 25.20
CA GLN A 111 21.48 -3.11 24.45
C GLN A 111 19.95 -2.95 24.58
N LEU A 112 19.18 -4.04 24.50
CA LEU A 112 17.73 -3.99 24.77
C LEU A 112 17.45 -3.46 26.19
N LYS A 113 18.23 -3.90 27.20
CA LYS A 113 18.11 -3.45 28.60
C LYS A 113 18.48 -1.97 28.82
N GLU A 114 19.36 -1.41 28.00
CA GLU A 114 19.64 0.02 28.05
C GLU A 114 18.48 0.88 27.55
N ILE A 115 17.69 0.33 26.61
CA ILE A 115 16.64 1.07 25.88
C ILE A 115 15.27 0.85 26.54
N LEU A 116 14.85 -0.42 26.66
CA LEU A 116 13.50 -0.80 27.09
C LEU A 116 13.34 -0.71 28.61
N GLY A 117 12.17 -0.24 29.06
CA GLY A 117 11.91 0.00 30.47
C GLY A 117 12.65 1.20 31.05
N ASN A 118 13.43 1.91 30.24
CA ASN A 118 14.15 3.13 30.65
C ASN A 118 13.23 4.35 30.49
N PRO A 119 12.86 5.04 31.59
CA PRO A 119 11.91 6.16 31.55
C PRO A 119 12.37 7.35 30.71
N LYS A 120 13.65 7.39 30.33
CA LYS A 120 14.24 8.40 29.48
C LYS A 120 13.84 8.26 28.00
N TYR A 121 13.51 7.04 27.56
CA TYR A 121 13.29 6.71 26.17
C TYR A 121 11.82 6.34 25.86
N GLY A 122 11.40 6.56 24.62
CA GLY A 122 10.04 6.31 24.17
C GLY A 122 9.06 7.46 24.45
N ASN A 123 7.82 7.29 24.08
CA ASN A 123 6.76 8.23 24.44
C ASN A 123 6.38 8.04 25.91
N LYS A 124 6.65 9.04 26.75
CA LYS A 124 6.40 8.97 28.20
C LYS A 124 7.04 7.72 28.87
N GLY A 125 8.24 7.35 28.41
CA GLY A 125 8.96 6.20 28.92
C GLY A 125 8.49 4.85 28.40
N LYS A 126 7.73 4.81 27.28
CA LYS A 126 7.14 3.59 26.72
C LYS A 126 7.35 3.47 25.22
N PHE A 127 7.57 2.24 24.78
CA PHE A 127 7.54 1.83 23.39
C PHE A 127 6.31 0.96 23.11
N ILE A 128 5.84 0.98 21.86
CA ILE A 128 4.72 0.15 21.40
C ILE A 128 5.15 -0.96 20.44
N GLU A 129 6.40 -0.90 19.97
CA GLU A 129 6.94 -1.86 19.01
C GLU A 129 8.45 -1.97 19.12
N VAL A 130 8.96 -3.21 19.01
CA VAL A 130 10.38 -3.48 18.79
C VAL A 130 10.55 -4.12 17.42
N TRP A 131 11.42 -3.54 16.61
CA TRP A 131 11.68 -3.93 15.23
C TRP A 131 13.08 -4.55 15.11
N MET A 132 13.12 -5.85 14.80
CA MET A 132 14.35 -6.63 14.67
C MET A 132 14.51 -7.07 13.22
N ASP A 133 15.42 -6.43 12.49
CA ASP A 133 15.69 -6.74 11.09
C ASP A 133 16.17 -8.19 10.92
N GLY A 134 15.64 -8.88 9.91
CA GLY A 134 16.02 -10.25 9.58
C GLY A 134 17.28 -10.39 8.74
N ALA A 135 17.82 -9.26 8.23
CA ALA A 135 19.02 -9.29 7.39
C ALA A 135 20.25 -9.73 8.17
N ARG A 136 21.08 -10.56 7.56
CA ARG A 136 22.33 -11.09 8.13
C ARG A 136 23.55 -10.83 7.26
N GLY A 137 23.37 -10.24 6.07
CA GLY A 137 24.42 -9.99 5.09
C GLY A 137 25.01 -11.26 4.47
N SER A 138 25.80 -11.08 3.42
CA SER A 138 26.57 -12.16 2.80
C SER A 138 27.92 -12.35 3.51
N GLY A 139 28.29 -13.60 3.82
CA GLY A 139 29.57 -13.94 4.46
C GLY A 139 29.64 -13.68 5.97
N ALA A 140 28.55 -13.27 6.61
CA ALA A 140 28.50 -13.19 8.06
C ALA A 140 28.57 -14.59 8.68
N GLN A 141 29.32 -14.75 9.78
CA GLN A 141 29.21 -15.96 10.58
C GLN A 141 27.76 -16.08 11.06
N LYS A 142 27.19 -17.28 10.91
CA LYS A 142 25.84 -17.55 11.41
C LYS A 142 25.84 -17.53 12.92
N VAL A 143 25.42 -16.44 13.51
CA VAL A 143 25.09 -16.39 14.93
C VAL A 143 23.68 -16.96 15.12
N THR A 144 23.54 -17.94 16.00
CA THR A 144 22.21 -18.39 16.43
C THR A 144 21.72 -17.42 17.51
N TYR A 145 20.67 -16.69 17.21
CA TYR A 145 20.09 -15.72 18.12
C TYR A 145 19.21 -16.37 19.18
N THR A 146 19.27 -15.86 20.41
CA THR A 146 18.41 -16.32 21.52
C THR A 146 17.11 -15.50 21.56
N PHE A 147 16.32 -15.55 20.49
CA PHE A 147 15.09 -14.77 20.36
C PHE A 147 14.11 -14.97 21.50
N ASP A 148 13.95 -16.18 22.01
CA ASP A 148 13.03 -16.47 23.14
C ASP A 148 13.41 -15.67 24.40
N GLU A 149 14.71 -15.55 24.68
CA GLU A 149 15.22 -14.75 25.80
C GLU A 149 14.97 -13.26 25.58
N TRP A 150 15.21 -12.79 24.35
CA TRP A 150 14.98 -11.38 23.98
C TRP A 150 13.50 -11.02 24.02
N PHE A 151 12.63 -11.85 23.46
CA PHE A 151 11.18 -11.65 23.50
C PHE A 151 10.62 -11.66 24.91
N LYS A 152 11.13 -12.56 25.76
CA LYS A 152 10.77 -12.58 27.18
C LYS A 152 11.11 -11.25 27.85
N TYR A 153 12.34 -10.76 27.66
CA TYR A 153 12.75 -9.48 28.24
C TYR A 153 11.92 -8.30 27.71
N ILE A 154 11.64 -8.25 26.41
CA ILE A 154 10.80 -7.20 25.81
C ILE A 154 9.43 -7.14 26.50
N LYS A 155 8.79 -8.29 26.70
CA LYS A 155 7.50 -8.38 27.40
C LYS A 155 7.57 -8.00 28.86
N GLU A 156 8.65 -8.33 29.54
CA GLU A 156 8.88 -7.94 30.94
C GLU A 156 9.06 -6.41 31.08
N ALA A 157 9.75 -5.78 30.13
CA ALA A 157 10.07 -4.34 30.17
C ALA A 157 8.90 -3.45 29.72
N GLU A 158 8.20 -3.83 28.65
CA GLU A 158 7.21 -2.97 27.98
C GLU A 158 5.78 -3.54 28.02
N GLY A 159 5.59 -4.79 28.44
CA GLY A 159 4.31 -5.46 28.38
C GLY A 159 4.03 -6.11 27.03
N ASP A 160 2.76 -6.28 26.69
CA ASP A 160 2.34 -6.91 25.43
C ASP A 160 2.39 -5.91 24.26
N ILE A 161 3.60 -5.68 23.74
CA ILE A 161 3.85 -4.81 22.62
C ILE A 161 4.08 -5.60 21.32
N ALA A 162 3.97 -4.92 20.19
CA ALA A 162 4.24 -5.51 18.89
C ALA A 162 5.74 -5.83 18.72
N ILE A 163 6.03 -6.99 18.13
CA ILE A 163 7.40 -7.38 17.77
C ILE A 163 7.44 -7.73 16.30
N PHE A 164 8.30 -7.06 15.55
CA PHE A 164 8.69 -7.41 14.20
C PHE A 164 10.00 -8.20 14.25
N SER A 165 10.05 -9.36 13.61
CA SER A 165 11.24 -10.21 13.60
C SER A 165 11.20 -11.19 12.42
N ALA A 166 12.33 -11.81 12.12
CA ALA A 166 12.41 -12.95 11.20
C ALA A 166 11.82 -14.24 11.80
N GLU A 167 11.63 -14.27 13.13
CA GLU A 167 10.96 -15.36 13.83
C GLU A 167 9.44 -15.16 13.87
N PRO A 168 8.66 -16.21 14.16
CA PRO A 168 7.21 -16.08 14.29
C PRO A 168 6.82 -15.14 15.43
N THR A 169 6.36 -13.94 15.07
CA THR A 169 5.94 -12.89 16.00
C THR A 169 4.65 -12.20 15.53
N SER A 170 4.18 -11.23 16.30
CA SER A 170 2.94 -10.50 16.02
C SER A 170 2.95 -9.71 14.71
N ILE A 171 4.13 -9.32 14.24
CA ILE A 171 4.33 -8.64 12.96
C ILE A 171 5.37 -9.39 12.14
N ARG A 172 5.10 -9.60 10.86
CA ARG A 172 6.04 -10.16 9.90
C ARG A 172 6.35 -9.18 8.78
N TRP A 173 7.52 -9.30 8.20
CA TRP A 173 7.83 -8.63 6.94
C TRP A 173 6.93 -9.10 5.82
N ILE A 174 6.47 -8.17 4.97
CA ILE A 174 5.60 -8.49 3.82
C ILE A 174 6.34 -9.14 2.64
N GLY A 175 7.63 -9.44 2.75
CA GLY A 175 8.41 -10.13 1.73
C GLY A 175 8.93 -9.24 0.59
N ASN A 176 8.78 -7.94 0.67
CA ASN A 176 9.37 -6.99 -0.27
C ASN A 176 9.48 -5.60 0.36
N GLU A 177 10.38 -4.75 -0.17
CA GLU A 177 10.64 -3.38 0.25
C GLU A 177 9.98 -2.34 -0.69
N ARG A 178 8.87 -2.71 -1.33
CA ARG A 178 8.15 -1.84 -2.26
C ARG A 178 6.87 -1.26 -1.68
N GLY A 179 6.53 -1.63 -0.44
CA GLY A 179 5.29 -1.23 0.21
C GLY A 179 4.05 -1.93 -0.37
N ILE A 180 4.18 -3.14 -0.91
CA ILE A 180 3.12 -3.87 -1.62
C ILE A 180 2.77 -5.16 -0.91
N ALA A 181 1.60 -5.21 -0.33
CA ALA A 181 1.00 -6.43 0.22
C ALA A 181 0.48 -7.34 -0.89
N GLY A 182 0.38 -8.63 -0.61
CA GLY A 182 -0.18 -9.64 -1.50
C GLY A 182 -1.66 -9.43 -1.82
N ASP A 183 -2.12 -10.14 -2.81
CA ASP A 183 -3.52 -10.37 -3.11
C ASP A 183 -3.68 -11.83 -3.56
N PRO A 184 -4.07 -12.74 -2.66
CA PRO A 184 -4.53 -12.54 -1.28
C PRO A 184 -3.45 -12.10 -0.30
N VAL A 185 -3.89 -11.53 0.84
CA VAL A 185 -3.06 -11.36 2.03
C VAL A 185 -3.81 -11.82 3.28
N TRP A 186 -3.26 -12.84 3.94
CA TRP A 186 -3.75 -13.35 5.22
C TRP A 186 -2.87 -12.86 6.35
N HIS A 187 -3.46 -12.37 7.44
CA HIS A 187 -2.72 -11.92 8.63
C HIS A 187 -2.51 -13.05 9.63
N LYS A 188 -2.35 -14.26 9.13
CA LYS A 188 -1.96 -15.47 9.86
C LYS A 188 -0.98 -16.29 9.04
N VAL A 189 -0.19 -17.09 9.74
CA VAL A 189 0.85 -17.96 9.20
C VAL A 189 0.86 -19.28 9.96
N LYS A 190 1.40 -20.34 9.37
CA LYS A 190 1.81 -21.53 10.13
C LYS A 190 3.14 -21.23 10.81
N LYS A 191 3.17 -21.26 12.13
CA LYS A 191 4.37 -20.99 12.92
C LYS A 191 5.57 -21.81 12.44
N ALA A 192 5.36 -23.08 12.14
CA ALA A 192 6.40 -23.98 11.68
C ALA A 192 7.00 -23.61 10.30
N ASN A 193 6.31 -22.80 9.50
CA ASN A 193 6.77 -22.38 8.17
C ASN A 193 7.64 -21.11 8.21
N ILE A 194 7.65 -20.39 9.32
CA ILE A 194 8.50 -19.21 9.50
C ILE A 194 9.88 -19.70 9.95
N THR A 195 10.79 -19.80 9.02
CA THR A 195 12.16 -20.28 9.22
C THR A 195 13.13 -19.38 8.45
N GLU A 196 14.43 -19.55 8.65
CA GLU A 196 15.47 -18.83 7.89
C GLU A 196 15.33 -18.95 6.36
N ASN A 197 14.67 -20.01 5.88
CA ASN A 197 14.49 -20.28 4.45
C ASN A 197 13.05 -19.97 3.97
N VAL A 198 12.26 -19.26 4.75
CA VAL A 198 10.90 -18.89 4.36
C VAL A 198 10.92 -18.09 3.06
N LYS A 199 10.04 -18.44 2.12
CA LYS A 199 9.94 -17.73 0.85
C LYS A 199 9.25 -16.38 1.03
N ASN A 200 9.76 -15.37 0.34
CA ASN A 200 9.16 -14.02 0.36
C ASN A 200 7.69 -14.04 -0.08
N GLU A 201 7.32 -14.90 -1.01
CA GLU A 201 5.93 -15.08 -1.45
C GLU A 201 5.02 -15.56 -0.32
N TYR A 202 5.49 -16.50 0.53
CA TYR A 202 4.74 -16.96 1.70
C TYR A 202 4.55 -15.81 2.71
N LEU A 203 5.60 -15.04 2.96
CA LEU A 203 5.51 -13.85 3.82
C LEU A 203 4.55 -12.80 3.24
N ASN A 204 4.53 -12.65 1.91
CA ASN A 204 3.67 -11.69 1.23
C ASN A 204 2.17 -12.05 1.36
N HIS A 205 1.85 -13.31 1.17
CA HIS A 205 0.45 -13.78 1.14
C HIS A 205 -0.07 -14.27 2.49
N GLY A 206 0.82 -14.68 3.41
CA GLY A 206 0.39 -15.39 4.62
C GLY A 206 -0.22 -16.76 4.30
N ASP A 207 -1.01 -17.31 5.21
CA ASP A 207 -1.56 -18.66 5.09
C ASP A 207 -3.02 -18.69 5.53
N PRO A 208 -3.97 -19.11 4.66
CA PRO A 208 -5.36 -19.26 5.06
C PRO A 208 -5.57 -20.26 6.19
N ASP A 209 -4.69 -21.27 6.32
CA ASP A 209 -4.71 -22.30 7.36
C ASP A 209 -3.71 -22.03 8.49
N GLY A 210 -3.26 -20.77 8.62
CA GLY A 210 -2.30 -20.36 9.64
C GLY A 210 -2.82 -20.59 11.05
N ASP A 211 -1.92 -21.05 11.93
CA ASP A 211 -2.16 -21.34 13.35
C ASP A 211 -1.71 -20.21 14.29
N MET A 212 -1.12 -19.16 13.72
CA MET A 212 -0.65 -17.98 14.45
C MET A 212 -1.06 -16.71 13.75
N TYR A 213 -1.59 -15.74 14.50
CA TYR A 213 -1.83 -14.40 13.99
C TYR A 213 -0.50 -13.63 13.85
N SER A 214 -0.22 -13.13 12.67
CA SER A 214 0.98 -12.37 12.34
C SER A 214 0.65 -11.37 11.24
N VAL A 215 0.59 -10.09 11.62
CA VAL A 215 0.25 -9.01 10.68
C VAL A 215 1.41 -8.80 9.71
N GLY A 216 1.13 -8.82 8.42
CA GLY A 216 2.12 -8.38 7.43
C GLY A 216 2.30 -6.87 7.51
N GLU A 217 3.53 -6.39 7.61
CA GLU A 217 3.86 -4.96 7.56
C GLU A 217 4.59 -4.65 6.25
N ALA A 218 4.08 -3.68 5.51
CA ALA A 218 4.61 -3.27 4.21
C ALA A 218 5.57 -2.09 4.39
N ASP A 219 6.85 -2.33 4.20
CA ASP A 219 7.89 -1.33 4.32
C ASP A 219 8.33 -0.80 2.95
N VAL A 220 8.63 0.49 2.91
CA VAL A 220 9.15 1.19 1.73
C VAL A 220 9.77 2.52 2.14
N SER A 221 10.76 2.98 1.41
CA SER A 221 11.28 4.33 1.59
C SER A 221 10.57 5.35 0.71
N ILE A 222 10.37 6.56 1.22
CA ILE A 222 9.87 7.70 0.41
C ILE A 222 10.83 8.06 -0.73
N ARG A 223 12.12 7.73 -0.60
CA ARG A 223 13.18 7.92 -1.61
C ARG A 223 13.57 6.59 -2.24
N SER A 224 14.51 6.58 -3.18
CA SER A 224 14.94 5.35 -3.85
C SER A 224 15.76 4.42 -2.95
N GLY A 225 16.32 4.90 -1.84
CA GLY A 225 17.07 4.13 -0.84
C GLY A 225 16.62 4.43 0.57
N TRP A 226 17.13 3.67 1.55
CA TRP A 226 16.79 3.81 2.96
C TRP A 226 17.42 5.04 3.62
N PHE A 227 18.55 5.52 3.08
CA PHE A 227 19.29 6.65 3.62
C PHE A 227 19.14 7.89 2.73
N TYR A 228 19.36 9.06 3.33
CA TYR A 228 19.27 10.32 2.61
C TYR A 228 20.44 10.52 1.64
N HIS A 229 20.13 10.93 0.41
CA HIS A 229 21.09 11.38 -0.59
C HIS A 229 20.57 12.64 -1.26
N ASP A 230 21.47 13.65 -1.44
CA ASP A 230 21.12 14.96 -1.98
C ASP A 230 20.58 14.92 -3.42
N ASN A 231 20.97 13.90 -4.20
CA ASN A 231 20.57 13.71 -5.59
C ASN A 231 19.28 12.91 -5.77
N GLN A 232 18.61 12.54 -4.68
CA GLN A 232 17.34 11.80 -4.72
C GLN A 232 16.16 12.72 -4.41
N GLN A 233 15.01 12.42 -5.02
CA GLN A 233 13.75 13.09 -4.74
C GLN A 233 12.76 12.10 -4.10
N PRO A 234 11.76 12.59 -3.36
CA PRO A 234 10.68 11.75 -2.87
C PRO A 234 9.86 11.16 -4.03
N LYS A 235 9.28 9.99 -3.80
CA LYS A 235 8.29 9.40 -4.69
C LYS A 235 7.19 10.40 -5.04
N SER A 236 6.64 10.29 -6.25
CA SER A 236 5.51 11.10 -6.68
C SER A 236 4.26 10.83 -5.82
N LEU A 237 3.32 11.76 -5.84
CA LEU A 237 2.02 11.56 -5.18
C LEU A 237 1.31 10.30 -5.70
N LYS A 238 1.34 10.07 -7.03
CA LYS A 238 0.77 8.88 -7.66
C LYS A 238 1.38 7.59 -7.11
N GLU A 239 2.71 7.51 -6.99
CA GLU A 239 3.39 6.34 -6.43
C GLU A 239 2.99 6.12 -4.96
N LEU A 240 2.93 7.17 -4.14
CA LEU A 240 2.51 7.04 -2.75
C LEU A 240 1.06 6.60 -2.61
N MET A 241 0.15 7.10 -3.46
CA MET A 241 -1.24 6.66 -3.49
C MET A 241 -1.36 5.20 -3.93
N ASP A 242 -0.61 4.78 -4.94
CA ASP A 242 -0.57 3.38 -5.38
C ASP A 242 -0.06 2.45 -4.26
N ILE A 243 1.00 2.84 -3.57
CA ILE A 243 1.50 2.14 -2.39
C ILE A 243 0.42 2.07 -1.30
N TYR A 244 -0.29 3.17 -1.04
CA TYR A 244 -1.37 3.21 -0.05
C TYR A 244 -2.49 2.21 -0.38
N PHE A 245 -2.96 2.19 -1.62
CA PHE A 245 -3.99 1.23 -2.06
C PHE A 245 -3.51 -0.23 -1.98
N LYS A 246 -2.22 -0.48 -2.19
CA LYS A 246 -1.62 -1.82 -2.19
C LYS A 246 -1.07 -2.26 -0.83
N SER A 247 -1.05 -1.39 0.17
CA SER A 247 -0.70 -1.71 1.56
C SER A 247 -1.89 -1.52 2.48
N VAL A 248 -2.17 -0.29 2.91
CA VAL A 248 -3.32 0.02 3.79
C VAL A 248 -4.63 -0.41 3.14
N GLY A 249 -4.78 -0.23 1.84
CA GLY A 249 -5.94 -0.68 1.07
C GLY A 249 -6.09 -2.20 0.96
N ARG A 250 -5.10 -2.97 1.42
CA ARG A 250 -5.15 -4.43 1.56
C ARG A 250 -5.07 -4.88 3.02
N GLY A 251 -5.39 -3.98 3.95
CA GLY A 251 -5.43 -4.26 5.39
C GLY A 251 -4.07 -4.41 6.07
N THR A 252 -2.99 -3.95 5.42
CA THR A 252 -1.60 -4.09 5.85
C THR A 252 -1.07 -2.73 6.31
N PRO A 253 -0.48 -2.60 7.51
CA PRO A 253 0.19 -1.38 7.92
C PRO A 253 1.28 -0.96 6.92
N LEU A 254 1.36 0.32 6.62
CA LEU A 254 2.42 0.91 5.81
C LEU A 254 3.49 1.50 6.71
N LEU A 255 4.71 0.98 6.63
CA LEU A 255 5.91 1.52 7.23
C LEU A 255 6.67 2.33 6.17
N LEU A 256 6.49 3.65 6.18
CA LEU A 256 7.13 4.56 5.25
C LEU A 256 8.38 5.16 5.87
N ASN A 257 9.55 4.82 5.34
CA ASN A 257 10.81 5.40 5.79
C ASN A 257 11.00 6.81 5.24
N ILE A 258 11.37 7.74 6.13
CA ILE A 258 11.64 9.14 5.81
C ILE A 258 13.01 9.48 6.39
N PRO A 259 14.08 9.45 5.57
CA PRO A 259 15.44 9.66 6.07
C PRO A 259 15.71 11.15 6.33
N PRO A 260 16.16 11.53 7.53
CA PRO A 260 16.63 12.88 7.78
C PRO A 260 17.87 13.23 6.94
N ASN A 261 17.98 14.49 6.55
CA ASN A 261 19.15 15.00 5.83
C ASN A 261 20.38 15.14 6.75
N LYS A 262 21.51 15.55 6.19
CA LYS A 262 22.79 15.70 6.92
C LYS A 262 22.74 16.77 8.00
N GLU A 263 21.82 17.75 7.90
CA GLU A 263 21.62 18.76 8.93
C GLU A 263 20.88 18.22 10.16
N GLY A 264 20.13 17.12 9.99
CA GLY A 264 19.30 16.52 11.02
C GLY A 264 17.81 16.92 10.94
N LYS A 265 17.30 17.19 9.73
CA LYS A 265 15.90 17.52 9.46
C LYS A 265 15.34 16.64 8.36
N PHE A 266 14.03 16.44 8.32
CA PHE A 266 13.39 15.99 7.10
C PHE A 266 13.55 17.06 6.02
N ALA A 267 13.94 16.65 4.80
CA ALA A 267 14.10 17.56 3.69
C ALA A 267 12.77 18.22 3.32
N ASP A 268 12.82 19.50 2.90
CA ASP A 268 11.61 20.27 2.56
C ASP A 268 10.77 19.59 1.48
N ALA A 269 11.41 18.95 0.50
CA ALA A 269 10.72 18.19 -0.55
C ALA A 269 9.95 16.99 0.01
N ASP A 270 10.49 16.29 0.99
CA ASP A 270 9.82 15.16 1.66
C ASP A 270 8.63 15.66 2.49
N VAL A 271 8.82 16.73 3.25
CA VAL A 271 7.76 17.37 4.04
C VAL A 271 6.61 17.83 3.13
N ALA A 272 6.91 18.49 2.02
CA ALA A 272 5.92 18.95 1.05
C ALA A 272 5.15 17.76 0.46
N ARG A 273 5.84 16.68 0.08
CA ARG A 273 5.21 15.46 -0.46
C ARG A 273 4.31 14.78 0.55
N LEU A 274 4.73 14.68 1.81
CA LEU A 274 3.91 14.10 2.88
C LEU A 274 2.63 14.91 3.13
N LYS A 275 2.73 16.25 3.11
CA LYS A 275 1.56 17.13 3.24
C LYS A 275 0.60 16.98 2.06
N GLU A 276 1.11 16.89 0.84
CA GLU A 276 0.31 16.65 -0.35
C GLU A 276 -0.39 15.28 -0.29
N PHE A 277 0.33 14.24 0.11
CA PHE A 277 -0.22 12.89 0.31
C PHE A 277 -1.33 12.88 1.35
N LYS A 278 -1.11 13.51 2.51
CA LYS A 278 -2.13 13.64 3.56
C LYS A 278 -3.36 14.39 3.07
N ALA A 279 -3.18 15.53 2.42
CA ALA A 279 -4.29 16.33 1.89
C ALA A 279 -5.11 15.55 0.86
N THR A 280 -4.46 14.74 0.03
CA THR A 280 -5.11 13.87 -0.95
C THR A 280 -5.96 12.79 -0.28
N LEU A 281 -5.42 12.12 0.74
CA LEU A 281 -6.17 11.14 1.52
C LEU A 281 -7.35 11.78 2.26
N ASP A 282 -7.16 12.97 2.84
CA ASP A 282 -8.25 13.69 3.51
C ASP A 282 -9.38 14.05 2.55
N GLN A 283 -9.06 14.49 1.34
CA GLN A 283 -10.08 14.78 0.32
C GLN A 283 -10.80 13.50 -0.13
N MET A 284 -10.08 12.40 -0.33
CA MET A 284 -10.68 11.12 -0.69
C MET A 284 -11.68 10.64 0.37
N TYR A 285 -11.29 10.72 1.64
CA TYR A 285 -12.13 10.26 2.76
C TYR A 285 -13.12 11.29 3.29
N ALA A 286 -13.14 12.53 2.76
CA ALA A 286 -14.00 13.61 3.25
C ALA A 286 -15.49 13.30 3.17
N THR A 287 -15.91 12.50 2.19
CA THR A 287 -17.30 12.12 1.99
C THR A 287 -17.40 10.62 1.71
N ASP A 288 -18.06 9.90 2.59
CA ASP A 288 -18.51 8.53 2.33
C ASP A 288 -19.91 8.58 1.73
N PHE A 289 -20.03 8.27 0.44
CA PHE A 289 -21.30 8.28 -0.28
C PHE A 289 -22.25 7.16 0.15
N ALA A 290 -21.73 6.11 0.82
CA ALA A 290 -22.53 5.01 1.32
C ALA A 290 -23.06 5.23 2.75
N LYS A 291 -22.60 6.27 3.45
CA LYS A 291 -23.01 6.50 4.83
C LYS A 291 -24.52 6.68 4.95
N GLY A 292 -25.18 5.79 5.72
CA GLY A 292 -26.63 5.78 5.89
C GLY A 292 -27.43 5.26 4.69
N ALA A 293 -26.75 4.71 3.67
CA ALA A 293 -27.40 4.11 2.51
C ALA A 293 -28.20 2.86 2.88
N THR A 294 -29.24 2.59 2.11
CA THR A 294 -30.08 1.39 2.28
C THR A 294 -29.34 0.15 1.78
N VAL A 295 -29.32 -0.88 2.60
CA VAL A 295 -28.68 -2.16 2.26
C VAL A 295 -29.73 -3.27 2.21
N THR A 296 -29.68 -4.10 1.16
CA THR A 296 -30.45 -5.33 1.02
C THR A 296 -29.50 -6.49 0.83
N ALA A 297 -29.57 -7.50 1.70
CA ALA A 297 -28.70 -8.66 1.64
C ALA A 297 -29.46 -9.92 1.16
N SER A 298 -28.73 -10.87 0.57
CA SER A 298 -29.26 -12.18 0.19
C SER A 298 -29.71 -13.00 1.40
N SER A 299 -29.02 -12.80 2.53
CA SER A 299 -29.42 -13.32 3.84
C SER A 299 -28.76 -12.54 4.96
N THR A 300 -29.37 -12.57 6.15
CA THR A 300 -28.79 -11.98 7.37
C THR A 300 -28.97 -12.96 8.52
N ARG A 301 -27.94 -13.11 9.34
CA ARG A 301 -28.01 -13.95 10.53
C ARG A 301 -29.11 -13.46 11.46
N GLN A 302 -29.99 -14.36 11.85
CA GLN A 302 -31.13 -14.08 12.72
C GLN A 302 -30.69 -13.85 14.17
N ASN A 303 -30.09 -12.69 14.42
CA ASN A 303 -29.60 -12.25 15.72
C ASN A 303 -29.62 -10.72 15.75
N HIS A 304 -30.05 -10.13 16.88
CA HIS A 304 -30.11 -8.69 17.07
C HIS A 304 -28.77 -7.95 16.90
N LEU A 305 -27.64 -8.67 16.98
CA LEU A 305 -26.30 -8.12 16.83
C LEU A 305 -25.96 -7.82 15.36
N TYR A 306 -26.64 -8.46 14.40
CA TYR A 306 -26.32 -8.36 12.97
C TYR A 306 -27.49 -7.75 12.19
N LYS A 307 -27.22 -6.64 11.49
CA LYS A 307 -28.22 -5.97 10.64
C LYS A 307 -27.54 -5.48 9.36
N GLU A 308 -28.27 -5.46 8.26
CA GLU A 308 -27.79 -4.93 6.98
C GLU A 308 -27.35 -3.45 7.12
N SER A 309 -28.11 -2.66 7.89
CA SER A 309 -27.83 -1.23 8.11
C SER A 309 -26.49 -0.97 8.82
N HIS A 310 -25.93 -1.96 9.49
CA HIS A 310 -24.61 -1.83 10.13
C HIS A 310 -23.47 -1.69 9.11
N LEU A 311 -23.67 -2.14 7.87
CA LEU A 311 -22.67 -1.97 6.81
C LEU A 311 -22.42 -0.51 6.43
N THR A 312 -23.40 0.38 6.70
CA THR A 312 -23.35 1.79 6.25
C THR A 312 -23.56 2.79 7.38
N ASP A 313 -23.58 2.34 8.64
CA ASP A 313 -23.81 3.22 9.80
C ASP A 313 -22.55 4.03 10.21
N GLY A 314 -21.39 3.69 9.67
CA GLY A 314 -20.12 4.35 9.92
C GLY A 314 -19.50 4.01 11.27
N LYS A 315 -19.84 2.84 11.84
CA LYS A 315 -19.31 2.35 13.12
C LYS A 315 -18.48 1.09 12.88
N ASP A 316 -17.36 0.99 13.54
CA ASP A 316 -16.48 -0.20 13.46
C ASP A 316 -16.84 -1.29 14.51
N ASP A 317 -17.76 -1.02 15.43
CA ASP A 317 -18.21 -1.92 16.50
C ASP A 317 -19.56 -2.60 16.23
N THR A 318 -20.18 -2.33 15.11
CA THR A 318 -21.39 -2.97 14.61
C THR A 318 -21.06 -3.85 13.40
N SER A 319 -21.86 -4.88 13.16
CA SER A 319 -21.57 -5.84 12.07
C SER A 319 -22.83 -6.33 11.37
N TRP A 320 -22.68 -6.74 10.13
CA TRP A 320 -23.57 -7.62 9.40
C TRP A 320 -22.90 -8.98 9.20
N ALA A 321 -23.70 -10.04 9.22
CA ALA A 321 -23.25 -11.40 8.91
C ALA A 321 -24.26 -12.11 8.03
N LEU A 322 -23.77 -12.95 7.12
CA LEU A 322 -24.63 -13.91 6.41
C LEU A 322 -25.32 -14.85 7.40
N SER A 323 -26.40 -15.51 6.96
CA SER A 323 -27.03 -16.57 7.72
C SER A 323 -26.02 -17.65 8.11
N ASN A 324 -26.34 -18.43 9.18
CA ASN A 324 -25.43 -19.44 9.70
C ASN A 324 -24.97 -20.41 8.61
N ASP A 325 -23.67 -20.73 8.66
CA ASP A 325 -22.98 -21.67 7.77
C ASP A 325 -22.89 -21.26 6.29
N ALA A 326 -23.46 -20.12 5.90
CA ALA A 326 -23.28 -19.58 4.56
C ALA A 326 -21.86 -19.00 4.40
N THR A 327 -21.15 -19.43 3.37
CA THR A 327 -19.80 -18.95 3.01
C THR A 327 -19.81 -18.09 1.75
N THR A 328 -20.93 -18.02 1.05
CA THR A 328 -21.17 -17.19 -0.12
C THR A 328 -22.49 -16.46 0.00
N GLY A 329 -22.60 -15.28 -0.60
CA GLY A 329 -23.80 -14.47 -0.57
C GLY A 329 -23.52 -13.08 -1.10
N SER A 330 -24.53 -12.22 -1.07
CA SER A 330 -24.40 -10.87 -1.61
C SER A 330 -25.18 -9.85 -0.80
N PHE A 331 -24.81 -8.59 -0.97
CA PHE A 331 -25.60 -7.46 -0.55
C PHE A 331 -25.56 -6.35 -1.61
N THR A 332 -26.63 -5.58 -1.69
CA THR A 332 -26.77 -4.42 -2.56
C THR A 332 -26.94 -3.17 -1.71
N VAL A 333 -26.16 -2.15 -2.02
CA VAL A 333 -26.22 -0.83 -1.39
C VAL A 333 -26.84 0.14 -2.37
N ASP A 334 -27.92 0.82 -1.96
CA ASP A 334 -28.57 1.89 -2.72
C ASP A 334 -28.16 3.24 -2.11
N LEU A 335 -27.37 4.01 -2.84
CA LEU A 335 -26.85 5.31 -2.43
C LEU A 335 -27.94 6.41 -2.41
N GLY A 336 -29.20 6.08 -2.75
CA GLY A 336 -30.36 6.99 -2.80
C GLY A 336 -30.38 7.88 -4.04
N GLN A 337 -29.25 8.11 -4.66
CA GLN A 337 -29.09 8.83 -5.93
C GLN A 337 -27.79 8.43 -6.61
N LYS A 338 -27.66 8.76 -7.89
CA LYS A 338 -26.40 8.55 -8.60
C LYS A 338 -25.28 9.37 -7.97
N ARG A 339 -24.13 8.74 -7.80
CA ARG A 339 -22.89 9.34 -7.27
C ARG A 339 -21.74 9.04 -8.20
N HIS A 340 -20.82 10.00 -8.32
CA HIS A 340 -19.52 9.78 -8.98
C HIS A 340 -18.53 9.25 -7.94
N PHE A 341 -17.96 8.09 -8.20
CA PHE A 341 -16.97 7.46 -7.32
C PHE A 341 -16.00 6.56 -8.11
N ASP A 342 -14.90 6.21 -7.47
CA ASP A 342 -13.91 5.28 -8.03
C ASP A 342 -13.27 4.38 -6.96
N VAL A 343 -13.70 4.48 -5.70
CA VAL A 343 -13.19 3.66 -4.60
C VAL A 343 -14.34 3.03 -3.82
N VAL A 344 -14.24 1.71 -3.59
CA VAL A 344 -15.11 0.97 -2.68
C VAL A 344 -14.27 0.38 -1.55
N GLU A 345 -14.74 0.53 -0.32
CA GLU A 345 -14.13 -0.03 0.89
C GLU A 345 -14.99 -1.14 1.48
N LEU A 346 -14.34 -2.22 1.87
CA LEU A 346 -14.90 -3.31 2.68
C LEU A 346 -14.05 -3.49 3.94
N LYS A 347 -14.69 -3.81 5.08
CA LYS A 347 -13.99 -4.21 6.31
C LYS A 347 -14.66 -5.44 6.93
N GLU A 348 -13.85 -6.45 7.27
CA GLU A 348 -14.31 -7.55 8.11
C GLU A 348 -14.27 -7.17 9.59
N ASP A 349 -15.12 -7.81 10.39
CA ASP A 349 -15.03 -7.80 11.84
C ASP A 349 -13.81 -8.63 12.27
N ILE A 350 -12.65 -7.99 12.28
CA ILE A 350 -11.38 -8.68 12.48
C ILE A 350 -11.24 -9.27 13.89
N ALA A 351 -12.00 -8.78 14.87
CA ALA A 351 -12.06 -9.38 16.20
C ALA A 351 -12.66 -10.79 16.17
N LYS A 352 -13.42 -11.11 15.12
CA LYS A 352 -13.97 -12.46 14.88
C LYS A 352 -13.19 -13.24 13.82
N GLY A 353 -12.07 -12.69 13.35
CA GLY A 353 -11.14 -13.30 12.43
C GLY A 353 -11.34 -12.91 10.97
N GLN A 354 -10.28 -12.95 10.20
CA GLN A 354 -10.27 -12.78 8.76
C GLN A 354 -10.82 -14.06 8.08
N ARG A 355 -11.82 -13.93 7.22
CA ARG A 355 -12.57 -15.08 6.67
C ARG A 355 -12.74 -15.05 5.17
N ILE A 356 -13.00 -13.87 4.57
CA ILE A 356 -13.31 -13.74 3.15
C ILE A 356 -12.08 -14.05 2.31
N SER A 357 -12.26 -14.92 1.31
CA SER A 357 -11.21 -15.35 0.37
C SER A 357 -11.49 -14.96 -1.08
N GLY A 358 -12.65 -14.38 -1.36
CA GLY A 358 -13.00 -13.88 -2.69
C GLY A 358 -14.28 -13.05 -2.69
N PHE A 359 -14.30 -12.00 -3.49
CA PHE A 359 -15.48 -11.16 -3.69
C PHE A 359 -15.46 -10.48 -5.07
N LYS A 360 -16.64 -10.08 -5.52
CA LYS A 360 -16.86 -9.27 -6.73
C LYS A 360 -17.73 -8.07 -6.39
N ILE A 361 -17.46 -6.97 -7.09
CA ILE A 361 -18.23 -5.72 -6.99
C ILE A 361 -18.79 -5.41 -8.36
N GLU A 362 -20.07 -5.10 -8.40
CA GLU A 362 -20.78 -4.68 -9.61
C GLU A 362 -21.52 -3.37 -9.33
N VAL A 363 -21.70 -2.57 -10.35
CA VAL A 363 -22.51 -1.33 -10.31
C VAL A 363 -23.67 -1.42 -11.29
N GLU A 364 -24.80 -0.80 -10.95
CA GLU A 364 -25.95 -0.75 -11.84
C GLU A 364 -25.85 0.44 -12.77
N ILE A 365 -25.68 0.17 -14.07
CA ILE A 365 -25.65 1.17 -15.14
C ILE A 365 -26.82 0.90 -16.09
N ASN A 366 -27.72 1.87 -16.22
CA ASN A 366 -28.90 1.77 -17.10
C ASN A 366 -29.74 0.49 -16.85
N GLY A 367 -29.92 0.10 -15.58
CA GLY A 367 -30.69 -1.08 -15.18
C GLY A 367 -29.96 -2.41 -15.35
N ARG A 368 -28.65 -2.41 -15.66
CA ARG A 368 -27.83 -3.60 -15.81
C ARG A 368 -26.67 -3.59 -14.82
N TRP A 369 -26.35 -4.78 -14.29
CA TRP A 369 -25.17 -4.97 -13.44
C TRP A 369 -23.92 -5.12 -14.30
N VAL A 370 -22.97 -4.21 -14.08
CA VAL A 370 -21.69 -4.15 -14.80
C VAL A 370 -20.57 -4.45 -13.82
N PRO A 371 -19.60 -5.31 -14.16
CA PRO A 371 -18.42 -5.56 -13.32
C PRO A 371 -17.69 -4.24 -13.01
N TYR A 372 -17.35 -4.05 -11.74
CA TYR A 372 -16.63 -2.86 -11.27
C TYR A 372 -15.25 -3.19 -10.71
N GLY A 373 -15.16 -4.24 -9.91
CA GLY A 373 -13.92 -4.69 -9.31
C GLY A 373 -14.08 -6.05 -8.66
N GLU A 374 -12.97 -6.66 -8.35
CA GLU A 374 -12.91 -7.94 -7.64
C GLU A 374 -11.67 -8.00 -6.75
N GLY A 375 -11.65 -8.92 -5.83
CA GLY A 375 -10.51 -9.16 -4.96
C GLY A 375 -10.60 -10.50 -4.25
N SER A 376 -9.54 -10.84 -3.56
CA SER A 376 -9.46 -12.04 -2.75
C SER A 376 -9.84 -11.77 -1.30
N THR A 377 -8.87 -11.50 -0.43
CA THR A 377 -9.08 -11.23 1.00
C THR A 377 -9.59 -9.82 1.26
N VAL A 378 -10.38 -9.65 2.31
CA VAL A 378 -10.82 -8.34 2.83
C VAL A 378 -10.01 -7.95 4.07
N GLY A 379 -10.13 -8.70 5.17
CA GLY A 379 -9.42 -8.40 6.40
C GLY A 379 -9.85 -7.11 7.09
N TYR A 380 -8.93 -6.47 7.78
CA TYR A 380 -9.18 -5.22 8.49
C TYR A 380 -9.72 -4.11 7.57
N ARG A 381 -9.22 -4.04 6.34
CA ARG A 381 -9.63 -3.06 5.31
C ARG A 381 -9.31 -3.61 3.92
N ARG A 382 -10.21 -3.41 3.00
CA ARG A 382 -9.97 -3.61 1.58
C ARG A 382 -10.50 -2.42 0.79
N LEU A 383 -9.60 -1.73 0.11
CA LEU A 383 -9.94 -0.69 -0.86
C LEU A 383 -9.83 -1.28 -2.27
N ILE A 384 -10.86 -1.09 -3.07
CA ILE A 384 -10.87 -1.38 -4.50
C ILE A 384 -10.99 -0.05 -5.23
N GLN A 385 -9.94 0.34 -5.94
CA GLN A 385 -9.98 1.45 -6.86
C GLN A 385 -10.37 0.91 -8.25
N GLY A 386 -11.59 1.23 -8.66
CA GLY A 386 -12.14 0.90 -9.97
C GLY A 386 -12.00 2.06 -10.95
N GLN A 387 -12.70 1.94 -12.07
CA GLN A 387 -12.90 3.06 -12.98
C GLN A 387 -13.77 4.14 -12.32
N PRO A 388 -13.57 5.43 -12.62
CA PRO A 388 -14.53 6.47 -12.25
C PRO A 388 -15.90 6.17 -12.89
N VAL A 389 -16.94 6.11 -12.08
CA VAL A 389 -18.29 5.72 -12.53
C VAL A 389 -19.35 6.58 -11.86
N GLU A 390 -20.48 6.81 -12.55
CA GLU A 390 -21.68 7.39 -11.97
C GLU A 390 -22.74 6.30 -11.81
N ALA A 391 -23.00 5.88 -10.56
CA ALA A 391 -23.98 4.84 -10.25
C ALA A 391 -24.75 5.15 -8.96
N GLN A 392 -25.94 4.57 -8.82
CA GLN A 392 -26.75 4.65 -7.60
C GLN A 392 -26.65 3.36 -6.79
N LYS A 393 -26.57 2.20 -7.43
CA LYS A 393 -26.56 0.91 -6.74
C LYS A 393 -25.25 0.16 -6.98
N ILE A 394 -24.77 -0.46 -5.92
CA ILE A 394 -23.55 -1.26 -5.89
C ILE A 394 -23.89 -2.61 -5.27
N ARG A 395 -23.52 -3.69 -5.93
CA ARG A 395 -23.67 -5.05 -5.42
C ARG A 395 -22.31 -5.65 -5.11
N VAL A 396 -22.17 -6.19 -3.92
CA VAL A 396 -21.01 -6.98 -3.51
C VAL A 396 -21.44 -8.44 -3.39
N THR A 397 -20.75 -9.32 -4.10
CA THR A 397 -20.92 -10.75 -4.00
C THR A 397 -19.70 -11.38 -3.37
N ILE A 398 -19.85 -11.99 -2.20
CA ILE A 398 -18.82 -12.80 -1.56
C ILE A 398 -18.81 -14.15 -2.26
N THR A 399 -17.72 -14.44 -2.96
CA THR A 399 -17.58 -15.66 -3.79
C THR A 399 -16.89 -16.80 -3.05
N GLY A 400 -16.27 -16.51 -1.90
CA GLY A 400 -15.63 -17.49 -1.04
C GLY A 400 -15.28 -16.95 0.32
N SER A 401 -15.36 -17.82 1.32
CA SER A 401 -14.98 -17.50 2.70
C SER A 401 -14.66 -18.78 3.47
N GLN A 402 -13.71 -18.74 4.40
CA GLN A 402 -13.36 -19.87 5.26
C GLN A 402 -14.41 -20.19 6.33
N ALA A 403 -15.21 -19.22 6.70
CA ALA A 403 -16.33 -19.33 7.64
C ALA A 403 -17.37 -18.27 7.27
N THR A 404 -18.53 -18.26 7.90
CA THR A 404 -19.55 -17.24 7.64
C THR A 404 -18.97 -15.85 7.67
N PRO A 405 -19.04 -15.06 6.59
CA PRO A 405 -18.56 -13.69 6.52
C PRO A 405 -19.22 -12.78 7.55
N ILE A 406 -18.42 -11.93 8.18
CA ILE A 406 -18.88 -10.89 9.09
C ILE A 406 -18.18 -9.59 8.70
N LEU A 407 -18.94 -8.60 8.28
CA LEU A 407 -18.44 -7.31 7.84
C LEU A 407 -18.91 -6.19 8.76
N THR A 408 -18.03 -5.25 9.08
CA THR A 408 -18.34 -4.06 9.88
C THR A 408 -18.69 -2.85 9.01
N ASN A 409 -18.16 -2.81 7.78
CA ASN A 409 -18.30 -1.60 6.99
C ASN A 409 -18.28 -1.85 5.48
N PHE A 410 -19.06 -1.02 4.80
CA PHE A 410 -19.03 -0.76 3.36
C PHE A 410 -19.03 0.75 3.15
N SER A 411 -18.05 1.28 2.44
CA SER A 411 -17.96 2.71 2.14
C SER A 411 -17.64 2.95 0.67
N VAL A 412 -17.97 4.14 0.19
CA VAL A 412 -17.74 4.54 -1.19
C VAL A 412 -17.13 5.94 -1.22
N TYR A 413 -16.00 6.07 -1.91
CA TYR A 413 -15.23 7.30 -1.98
C TYR A 413 -14.90 7.71 -3.41
N LYS A 414 -14.40 8.92 -3.56
CA LYS A 414 -13.88 9.44 -4.81
C LYS A 414 -12.45 9.97 -4.60
N THR A 415 -11.52 9.51 -5.44
CA THR A 415 -10.17 10.08 -5.48
C THR A 415 -10.21 11.52 -6.02
N PRO A 416 -9.35 12.41 -5.51
CA PRO A 416 -9.21 13.75 -6.06
C PRO A 416 -8.75 13.74 -7.53
N SER A 417 -9.26 14.67 -8.31
CA SER A 417 -8.98 14.79 -9.75
C SER A 417 -7.50 14.97 -10.11
N THR A 418 -6.68 15.43 -9.18
CA THR A 418 -5.22 15.55 -9.35
C THR A 418 -4.52 14.21 -9.56
N ILE A 419 -5.09 13.11 -9.06
CA ILE A 419 -4.55 11.75 -9.27
C ILE A 419 -4.98 11.20 -10.63
N GLU A 420 -6.19 11.47 -11.06
CA GLU A 420 -6.71 11.10 -12.37
C GLU A 420 -5.91 11.74 -13.52
N LYS A 421 -5.48 13.00 -13.35
CA LYS A 421 -4.65 13.73 -14.36
C LYS A 421 -3.30 13.09 -14.65
N ASN A 422 -2.74 12.32 -13.71
CA ASN A 422 -1.45 11.67 -13.89
C ASN A 422 -1.50 10.46 -14.85
N ASP A 423 -2.68 9.98 -15.21
CA ASP A 423 -2.83 8.87 -16.17
C ASP A 423 -2.71 9.34 -17.64
N GLY A 424 -2.65 10.64 -17.90
CA GLY A 424 -2.50 11.19 -19.24
C GLY A 424 -3.75 11.10 -20.12
N TYR A 425 -4.89 10.71 -19.53
CA TYR A 425 -6.18 10.60 -20.21
C TYR A 425 -7.15 11.69 -19.74
N PRO A 426 -8.06 12.17 -20.62
CA PRO A 426 -9.06 13.17 -20.26
C PRO A 426 -9.95 12.68 -19.11
N LEU A 427 -10.32 13.60 -18.22
CA LEU A 427 -11.35 13.35 -17.23
C LEU A 427 -12.67 13.03 -17.92
N GLY A 428 -13.41 12.05 -17.40
CA GLY A 428 -14.69 11.60 -17.96
C GLY A 428 -14.61 10.36 -18.82
N LEU A 429 -13.42 9.83 -19.08
CA LEU A 429 -13.25 8.49 -19.62
C LEU A 429 -13.37 7.46 -18.49
N GLU A 430 -14.13 6.40 -18.75
CA GLU A 430 -14.23 5.25 -17.84
C GLU A 430 -13.03 4.32 -18.06
N TYR A 431 -12.36 3.91 -16.99
CA TYR A 431 -11.24 2.97 -17.06
C TYR A 431 -11.70 1.56 -16.72
N HIS A 432 -11.45 0.62 -17.62
CA HIS A 432 -11.70 -0.81 -17.42
C HIS A 432 -10.36 -1.53 -17.20
N SER A 433 -10.17 -2.00 -15.97
CA SER A 433 -8.93 -2.68 -15.59
C SER A 433 -8.90 -4.14 -16.06
N ASN A 434 -7.73 -4.73 -16.01
CA ASN A 434 -7.54 -6.15 -16.29
C ASN A 434 -8.21 -7.08 -15.25
N THR A 435 -8.62 -6.57 -14.08
CA THR A 435 -9.30 -7.36 -13.05
C THR A 435 -10.70 -7.76 -13.45
N THR A 436 -11.37 -6.98 -14.29
CA THR A 436 -12.73 -7.21 -14.79
C THR A 436 -12.79 -7.74 -16.22
N SER A 437 -11.65 -8.08 -16.81
CA SER A 437 -11.57 -8.63 -18.17
C SER A 437 -11.71 -10.14 -18.19
N ASP A 438 -12.33 -10.66 -19.25
CA ASP A 438 -12.37 -12.10 -19.54
C ASP A 438 -11.05 -12.53 -20.21
N LYS A 439 -10.37 -13.54 -19.67
CA LYS A 439 -9.08 -14.05 -20.18
C LYS A 439 -9.26 -15.44 -20.71
N GLU A 440 -8.91 -15.65 -21.96
CA GLU A 440 -8.93 -16.95 -22.60
C GLU A 440 -7.54 -17.35 -23.08
N GLY A 441 -7.30 -18.66 -23.07
CA GLY A 441 -6.01 -19.22 -23.41
C GLY A 441 -5.04 -19.14 -22.22
N THR A 442 -3.86 -19.66 -22.40
CA THR A 442 -2.87 -19.86 -21.35
C THR A 442 -2.38 -18.58 -20.71
N THR A 443 -1.79 -18.68 -19.61
CA THR A 443 -1.12 -17.80 -18.64
C THR A 443 -0.96 -16.33 -19.04
N TRP A 444 -1.73 -15.48 -18.37
CA TRP A 444 -1.46 -14.06 -18.25
C TRP A 444 -0.78 -13.79 -16.90
N TYR A 445 0.34 -13.08 -16.92
CA TYR A 445 1.12 -12.75 -15.74
C TYR A 445 0.78 -11.33 -15.29
N ASN A 446 0.38 -11.16 -14.04
CA ASN A 446 0.11 -9.84 -13.49
C ASN A 446 1.41 -9.13 -13.13
N GLU A 447 1.47 -7.85 -13.44
CA GLU A 447 2.49 -6.92 -12.95
C GLU A 447 1.82 -5.90 -12.04
N SER A 448 2.49 -5.53 -10.94
CA SER A 448 2.02 -4.47 -10.03
C SER A 448 2.29 -3.06 -10.56
N GLU A 449 2.50 -2.91 -11.85
CA GLU A 449 2.90 -1.69 -12.53
C GLU A 449 1.86 -1.28 -13.58
N GLY A 450 2.07 -0.13 -14.24
CA GLY A 450 1.11 0.44 -15.18
C GLY A 450 -0.01 1.23 -14.51
N ILE A 451 -1.06 1.52 -15.25
CA ILE A 451 -2.21 2.28 -14.73
C ILE A 451 -2.82 1.52 -13.56
N ARG A 452 -2.87 2.18 -12.39
CA ARG A 452 -3.46 1.62 -11.15
C ARG A 452 -2.91 0.24 -10.77
N GLY A 453 -1.70 -0.12 -11.26
CA GLY A 453 -1.05 -1.39 -10.96
C GLY A 453 -1.75 -2.62 -11.53
N THR A 454 -2.48 -2.47 -12.61
CA THR A 454 -3.25 -3.55 -13.23
C THR A 454 -2.66 -4.07 -14.53
N SER A 455 -1.38 -3.77 -14.81
CA SER A 455 -0.69 -4.31 -15.98
C SER A 455 -0.62 -5.84 -15.93
N MET A 456 -0.82 -6.47 -17.06
CA MET A 456 -0.57 -7.89 -17.25
C MET A 456 0.03 -8.14 -18.62
N TRP A 457 0.77 -9.24 -18.78
CA TRP A 457 1.41 -9.61 -20.03
C TRP A 457 1.33 -11.11 -20.31
N THR A 458 1.52 -11.47 -21.57
CA THR A 458 1.62 -12.86 -22.01
C THR A 458 2.60 -12.99 -23.17
N ASN A 459 3.30 -14.10 -23.25
CA ASN A 459 4.10 -14.53 -24.42
C ASN A 459 3.50 -15.72 -25.16
N LYS A 460 2.25 -16.03 -24.88
CA LYS A 460 1.55 -17.16 -25.54
C LYS A 460 0.80 -16.65 -26.75
N LYS A 461 1.17 -17.16 -27.93
CA LYS A 461 0.44 -16.92 -29.15
C LYS A 461 -1.03 -17.32 -28.99
N ASP A 462 -1.92 -16.52 -29.57
CA ASP A 462 -3.38 -16.67 -29.54
C ASP A 462 -4.04 -16.53 -28.14
N ALA A 463 -3.27 -16.15 -27.11
CA ALA A 463 -3.85 -15.76 -25.82
C ALA A 463 -4.68 -14.49 -25.97
N LYS A 464 -5.88 -14.49 -25.38
CA LYS A 464 -6.87 -13.42 -25.52
C LYS A 464 -7.21 -12.79 -24.19
N VAL A 465 -7.55 -11.51 -24.24
CA VAL A 465 -8.22 -10.79 -23.17
C VAL A 465 -9.34 -9.94 -23.76
N THR A 466 -10.53 -10.02 -23.18
CA THR A 466 -11.72 -9.31 -23.64
C THR A 466 -12.22 -8.36 -22.57
N TYR A 467 -12.42 -7.12 -22.94
CA TYR A 467 -13.06 -6.08 -22.13
C TYR A 467 -14.46 -5.84 -22.64
N ARG A 468 -15.44 -5.79 -21.73
CA ARG A 468 -16.83 -5.40 -22.01
C ARG A 468 -17.06 -3.99 -21.49
N PHE A 469 -17.69 -3.16 -22.26
CA PHE A 469 -17.98 -1.78 -21.87
C PHE A 469 -19.29 -1.29 -22.49
N ILE A 470 -19.84 -0.23 -21.91
CA ILE A 470 -20.95 0.53 -22.48
C ILE A 470 -20.36 1.87 -22.91
N GLY A 471 -20.51 2.25 -24.17
CA GLY A 471 -19.92 3.50 -24.64
C GLY A 471 -19.99 3.66 -26.14
N THR A 472 -19.30 4.67 -26.63
CA THR A 472 -19.23 5.02 -28.05
C THR A 472 -17.79 5.06 -28.58
N LYS A 473 -16.79 4.84 -27.72
CA LYS A 473 -15.39 4.83 -28.10
C LYS A 473 -14.54 4.12 -27.04
N ALA A 474 -13.48 3.45 -27.47
CA ALA A 474 -12.51 2.84 -26.57
C ALA A 474 -11.07 3.11 -26.99
N TYR A 475 -10.20 3.21 -25.99
CA TYR A 475 -8.76 3.42 -26.13
C TYR A 475 -8.04 2.27 -25.44
N VAL A 476 -7.18 1.55 -26.14
CA VAL A 476 -6.35 0.47 -25.57
C VAL A 476 -5.06 1.05 -25.02
N VAL A 477 -4.75 0.69 -23.79
CA VAL A 477 -3.54 1.11 -23.11
C VAL A 477 -2.63 -0.08 -22.86
N SER A 478 -1.37 0.10 -23.20
CA SER A 478 -0.35 -0.96 -23.11
C SER A 478 0.99 -0.40 -22.66
N THR A 479 1.81 -1.24 -22.06
CA THR A 479 3.26 -1.05 -22.04
C THR A 479 3.81 -1.38 -23.42
N VAL A 480 4.72 -0.57 -23.94
CA VAL A 480 5.54 -0.87 -25.12
C VAL A 480 6.98 -1.13 -24.71
N ASP A 481 7.68 -2.08 -25.37
CA ASP A 481 8.99 -2.57 -24.92
C ASP A 481 9.80 -3.10 -26.12
N PRO A 482 11.16 -3.07 -26.08
CA PRO A 482 12.00 -3.63 -27.16
C PRO A 482 11.74 -5.11 -27.47
N ASN A 483 11.27 -5.87 -26.48
CA ASN A 483 11.01 -7.32 -26.61
C ASN A 483 9.55 -7.63 -26.96
N HIS A 484 8.69 -6.63 -27.09
CA HIS A 484 7.28 -6.84 -27.38
C HIS A 484 7.02 -7.15 -28.87
N GLY A 485 5.93 -7.87 -29.10
CA GLY A 485 5.45 -8.23 -30.42
C GLY A 485 4.19 -7.47 -30.86
N GLU A 486 3.38 -8.13 -31.65
CA GLU A 486 2.17 -7.58 -32.26
C GLU A 486 0.91 -8.19 -31.66
N MET A 487 -0.11 -7.37 -31.40
CA MET A 487 -1.43 -7.83 -30.97
C MET A 487 -2.48 -7.53 -32.04
N SER A 488 -3.42 -8.45 -32.25
CA SER A 488 -4.62 -8.20 -33.04
C SER A 488 -5.72 -7.64 -32.15
N VAL A 489 -6.41 -6.60 -32.61
CA VAL A 489 -7.53 -5.96 -31.92
C VAL A 489 -8.82 -6.31 -32.63
N TYR A 490 -9.80 -6.75 -31.87
CA TYR A 490 -11.16 -7.06 -32.33
C TYR A 490 -12.15 -6.15 -31.58
N VAL A 491 -13.11 -5.60 -32.28
CA VAL A 491 -14.27 -4.88 -31.71
C VAL A 491 -15.52 -5.66 -32.11
N ASP A 492 -16.34 -6.03 -31.13
CA ASP A 492 -17.57 -6.82 -31.32
C ASP A 492 -17.35 -8.08 -32.18
N GLY A 493 -16.22 -8.75 -31.95
CA GLY A 493 -15.83 -9.97 -32.68
C GLY A 493 -15.24 -9.74 -34.07
N GLN A 494 -15.23 -8.51 -34.57
CA GLN A 494 -14.63 -8.18 -35.87
C GLN A 494 -13.20 -7.69 -35.70
N LYS A 495 -12.25 -8.25 -36.44
CA LYS A 495 -10.86 -7.77 -36.44
C LYS A 495 -10.79 -6.37 -37.08
N VAL A 496 -10.25 -5.42 -36.31
CA VAL A 496 -10.17 -4.01 -36.72
C VAL A 496 -8.74 -3.52 -36.95
N ALA A 497 -7.75 -4.11 -36.25
CA ALA A 497 -6.35 -3.71 -36.38
C ALA A 497 -5.37 -4.81 -35.97
N ASP A 498 -4.15 -4.69 -36.45
CA ASP A 498 -2.94 -5.26 -35.84
C ASP A 498 -2.08 -4.11 -35.30
N VAL A 499 -1.68 -4.23 -34.05
CA VAL A 499 -0.99 -3.17 -33.31
C VAL A 499 0.39 -3.64 -32.87
N GLN A 500 1.43 -2.96 -33.35
CA GLN A 500 2.78 -3.23 -32.92
C GLN A 500 3.07 -2.57 -31.58
N THR A 501 3.50 -3.35 -30.59
CA THR A 501 3.88 -2.87 -29.25
C THR A 501 5.40 -2.87 -29.00
N LYS A 502 6.20 -3.22 -30.02
CA LYS A 502 7.65 -3.08 -29.99
C LYS A 502 8.06 -1.61 -30.05
N ASN A 503 8.97 -1.20 -29.17
CA ASN A 503 9.49 0.16 -29.12
C ASN A 503 10.96 0.15 -28.73
N SER A 504 11.73 1.15 -29.10
CA SER A 504 13.17 1.25 -28.79
C SER A 504 13.50 1.29 -27.30
N SER A 505 12.54 1.65 -26.45
CA SER A 505 12.65 1.67 -24.99
C SER A 505 11.33 1.30 -24.34
N ARG A 506 11.39 0.76 -23.13
CA ARG A 506 10.16 0.45 -22.34
C ARG A 506 9.46 1.75 -21.96
N LYS A 507 8.20 1.87 -22.33
CA LYS A 507 7.31 2.96 -21.92
C LYS A 507 5.97 2.38 -21.49
N ARG A 508 5.50 2.82 -20.33
CA ARG A 508 4.22 2.40 -19.76
C ARG A 508 3.09 3.36 -20.15
N SER A 509 1.87 2.88 -19.99
CA SER A 509 0.64 3.67 -20.14
C SER A 509 0.54 4.38 -21.50
N GLN A 510 0.92 3.67 -22.56
CA GLN A 510 0.84 4.20 -23.91
C GLN A 510 -0.52 3.85 -24.54
N LYS A 511 -1.18 4.85 -25.13
CA LYS A 511 -2.32 4.60 -25.99
C LYS A 511 -1.81 3.93 -27.27
N VAL A 512 -2.13 2.66 -27.45
CA VAL A 512 -1.66 1.88 -28.60
C VAL A 512 -2.73 1.68 -29.67
N TYR A 513 -4.01 1.85 -29.31
CA TYR A 513 -5.12 1.76 -30.26
C TYR A 513 -6.30 2.64 -29.80
N GLU A 514 -7.07 3.12 -30.75
CA GLU A 514 -8.31 3.87 -30.54
C GLU A 514 -9.36 3.37 -31.54
N THR A 515 -10.57 3.06 -31.08
CA THR A 515 -11.69 2.73 -31.96
C THR A 515 -12.14 3.98 -32.73
N GLY A 516 -12.77 3.80 -33.88
CA GLY A 516 -13.67 4.81 -34.43
C GLY A 516 -14.86 5.06 -33.50
N ASP A 517 -15.76 5.94 -33.89
CA ASP A 517 -17.01 6.14 -33.17
C ASP A 517 -17.90 4.91 -33.35
N LEU A 518 -18.34 4.36 -32.21
CA LEU A 518 -19.22 3.22 -32.11
C LEU A 518 -20.65 3.69 -31.86
N ALA A 519 -21.63 2.87 -32.22
CA ALA A 519 -23.02 3.13 -31.85
C ALA A 519 -23.15 3.13 -30.30
N PRO A 520 -24.01 3.99 -29.70
CA PRO A 520 -24.25 3.90 -28.25
C PRO A 520 -24.75 2.52 -27.85
N GLY A 521 -24.06 1.83 -26.93
CA GLY A 521 -24.47 0.50 -26.47
C GLY A 521 -23.35 -0.30 -25.84
N GLU A 522 -23.64 -1.58 -25.66
CA GLU A 522 -22.64 -2.55 -25.18
C GLU A 522 -21.71 -2.95 -26.31
N HIS A 523 -20.42 -2.94 -26.02
CA HIS A 523 -19.37 -3.36 -26.92
C HIS A 523 -18.36 -4.26 -26.25
N THR A 524 -17.62 -4.98 -27.06
CA THR A 524 -16.46 -5.76 -26.62
C THR A 524 -15.21 -5.30 -27.38
N ILE A 525 -14.08 -5.26 -26.68
CA ILE A 525 -12.76 -5.14 -27.29
C ILE A 525 -11.92 -6.33 -26.86
N THR A 526 -11.43 -7.10 -27.84
CA THR A 526 -10.60 -8.28 -27.59
C THR A 526 -9.20 -8.07 -28.14
N LEU A 527 -8.20 -8.29 -27.31
CA LEU A 527 -6.79 -8.25 -27.67
C LEU A 527 -6.28 -9.69 -27.78
N VAL A 528 -5.59 -10.01 -28.86
CA VAL A 528 -5.05 -11.35 -29.12
C VAL A 528 -3.57 -11.25 -29.40
N ASN A 529 -2.74 -12.03 -28.70
CA ASN A 529 -1.31 -12.11 -29.01
C ASN A 529 -1.10 -12.78 -30.36
N LYS A 530 -0.69 -12.00 -31.37
CA LYS A 530 -0.54 -12.45 -32.75
C LYS A 530 0.78 -13.21 -32.98
N THR A 531 1.87 -12.77 -32.39
CA THR A 531 3.22 -13.24 -32.75
C THR A 531 3.75 -14.31 -31.79
N GLY A 532 3.30 -14.35 -30.55
CA GLY A 532 3.88 -15.18 -29.51
C GLY A 532 5.10 -14.55 -28.81
N GLU A 533 5.55 -13.37 -29.26
CA GLU A 533 6.40 -12.48 -28.47
C GLU A 533 5.57 -11.85 -27.35
N PRO A 534 6.20 -11.34 -26.26
CA PRO A 534 5.46 -10.70 -25.19
C PRO A 534 4.56 -9.56 -25.72
N ILE A 535 3.34 -9.51 -25.26
CA ILE A 535 2.45 -8.34 -25.32
C ILE A 535 1.96 -8.02 -23.92
N ALA A 536 1.70 -6.76 -23.64
CA ALA A 536 1.13 -6.33 -22.38
C ALA A 536 -0.20 -5.59 -22.61
N THR A 537 -1.02 -5.50 -21.58
CA THR A 537 -2.16 -4.59 -21.52
C THR A 537 -2.29 -4.02 -20.12
N GLU A 538 -2.65 -2.75 -20.04
CA GLU A 538 -2.93 -2.07 -18.77
C GLU A 538 -4.42 -1.84 -18.58
N GLY A 539 -5.24 -2.18 -19.56
CA GLY A 539 -6.68 -1.98 -19.60
C GLY A 539 -7.14 -1.14 -20.78
N ILE A 540 -8.38 -0.70 -20.73
CA ILE A 540 -8.95 0.20 -21.72
C ILE A 540 -9.58 1.43 -21.04
N TYR A 541 -9.57 2.57 -21.72
CA TYR A 541 -10.44 3.70 -21.42
C TYR A 541 -11.59 3.74 -22.40
N THR A 542 -12.79 4.12 -21.95
CA THR A 542 -13.97 4.20 -22.80
C THR A 542 -14.68 5.53 -22.64
N LEU A 543 -15.28 6.01 -23.71
CA LEU A 543 -16.14 7.17 -23.72
C LEU A 543 -17.60 6.72 -23.71
N ASN A 544 -18.33 7.11 -22.66
CA ASN A 544 -19.76 6.88 -22.57
C ASN A 544 -20.50 8.22 -22.79
N ASN A 545 -21.08 8.41 -23.96
CA ASN A 545 -21.79 9.65 -24.31
C ASN A 545 -23.10 9.87 -23.52
N ASN A 546 -23.52 8.93 -22.69
CA ASN A 546 -24.61 9.14 -21.71
C ASN A 546 -24.13 9.89 -20.46
N SER A 547 -22.83 10.09 -20.27
CA SER A 547 -22.32 11.01 -19.25
C SER A 547 -22.61 12.44 -19.67
N LYS A 548 -23.01 13.29 -18.70
CA LYS A 548 -23.28 14.73 -18.97
C LYS A 548 -22.02 15.52 -19.37
N GLY A 549 -20.88 14.83 -19.58
CA GLY A 549 -19.56 15.40 -19.82
C GLY A 549 -18.96 16.08 -18.60
N MET A 550 -17.67 16.34 -18.68
CA MET A 550 -16.93 17.09 -17.66
C MET A 550 -16.35 18.35 -18.24
N PHE A 551 -16.08 19.33 -17.41
CA PHE A 551 -15.39 20.54 -17.81
C PHE A 551 -13.94 20.47 -17.35
N GLU A 552 -13.02 20.72 -18.24
CA GLU A 552 -11.58 20.81 -17.95
C GLU A 552 -11.09 22.24 -18.18
N LEU A 553 -10.14 22.68 -17.36
CA LEU A 553 -9.37 23.87 -17.65
C LEU A 553 -8.34 23.54 -18.75
N GLU A 554 -8.22 24.37 -19.79
CA GLU A 554 -7.24 24.17 -20.86
C GLU A 554 -5.78 24.29 -20.37
N ALA A 555 -5.56 24.93 -19.23
CA ALA A 555 -4.24 25.06 -18.62
C ALA A 555 -4.27 24.71 -17.13
N THR A 556 -3.18 24.16 -16.64
CA THR A 556 -3.00 23.79 -15.22
C THR A 556 -2.66 24.99 -14.32
N SER A 557 -2.25 26.10 -14.91
CA SER A 557 -1.96 27.37 -14.25
C SER A 557 -2.22 28.53 -15.18
N TYR A 558 -2.54 29.68 -14.63
CA TYR A 558 -2.70 30.94 -15.33
C TYR A 558 -1.88 32.01 -14.60
N GLU A 559 -0.97 32.67 -15.33
CA GLU A 559 -0.26 33.83 -14.80
C GLU A 559 -1.12 35.09 -15.00
N VAL A 560 -1.28 35.89 -13.94
CA VAL A 560 -2.12 37.07 -13.94
C VAL A 560 -1.37 38.25 -13.32
N GLU A 561 -1.33 39.36 -14.02
CA GLU A 561 -0.93 40.62 -13.41
C GLU A 561 -1.99 41.12 -12.41
N LYS A 562 -1.56 41.57 -11.25
CA LYS A 562 -2.47 42.09 -10.21
C LYS A 562 -3.37 43.20 -10.78
N GLY A 563 -4.69 43.00 -10.70
CA GLY A 563 -5.69 43.95 -11.16
C GLY A 563 -6.08 43.84 -12.65
N LYS A 564 -5.54 42.87 -13.37
CA LYS A 564 -5.95 42.55 -14.76
C LYS A 564 -6.94 41.39 -14.78
N PRO A 565 -7.92 41.39 -15.68
CA PRO A 565 -8.78 40.23 -15.88
C PRO A 565 -8.01 39.07 -16.50
N VAL A 566 -8.32 37.84 -16.09
CA VAL A 566 -7.82 36.60 -16.69
C VAL A 566 -8.95 35.89 -17.43
N THR A 567 -8.68 35.42 -18.63
CA THR A 567 -9.59 34.54 -19.37
C THR A 567 -9.22 33.10 -19.08
N VAL A 568 -10.08 32.41 -18.32
CA VAL A 568 -9.95 30.97 -18.07
C VAL A 568 -10.74 30.23 -19.14
N LYS A 569 -10.05 29.48 -19.98
CA LYS A 569 -10.69 28.64 -20.99
C LYS A 569 -11.08 27.30 -20.38
N ILE A 570 -12.34 26.95 -20.53
CA ILE A 570 -12.91 25.69 -20.04
C ILE A 570 -13.33 24.88 -21.27
N LYS A 571 -12.84 23.67 -21.37
CA LYS A 571 -13.20 22.72 -22.41
C LYS A 571 -14.17 21.68 -21.85
N ARG A 572 -15.25 21.41 -22.58
CA ARG A 572 -16.13 20.27 -22.30
C ARG A 572 -15.49 19.01 -22.89
N VAL A 573 -15.39 17.95 -22.06
CA VAL A 573 -14.83 16.65 -22.45
C VAL A 573 -15.87 15.57 -22.17
N GLY A 574 -16.25 14.84 -23.20
CA GLY A 574 -17.29 13.82 -23.11
C GLY A 574 -18.72 14.37 -23.04
N GLY A 575 -19.72 13.60 -23.44
CA GLY A 575 -21.16 13.96 -23.40
C GLY A 575 -21.64 14.77 -24.58
#